data_8a84915426f00115523a7b203fe6aa0b
#
_entry.id   8a84915426f00115523a7b203fe6aa0b
#
_cell.length_a   1.000
_cell.length_b   1.000
_cell.length_c   1.000
_cell.angle_alpha   90.00
_cell.angle_beta   90.00
_cell.angle_gamma   90.00
#
_symmetry.space_group_name_H-M   'P 1'
#
loop_
_entity.id
_entity.type
_entity.pdbx_description
1 polymer ?
#
loop_
_entity_poly.entity_id
_entity_poly.type
_entity_poly.pdbx_seq_one_letter_code
_entity_poly.pdbx_strand_id
1 'polypeptide(L)'
;MARVRRVDSLRAVDASALRAEFSVLEDRAYLNAGTCGPLPHASVRATLDMLDRGASLGRAKEYVETLLELRDRQRAAYAGVLGADAADVALTTCTSDGVVRVLAGMELGPGDEVLTAPDEHPGLLGPLTTLRDRRGVDLRAVPFADLPDAVGPKTKLVACSHVSWITGSVRPAGLASLDIPVLLDGAQGVGAVGFDVGSLGCAFYAGSGQKWLCGPIGSGMLWVAPEWQSRLAPVGATYVNLENAADGLAAELHPDARRYDSPGVGPETVAGAVAAHDVLAAFGWESVYERATSLAGLLASRLQDAGRTVAPRGETTLVSFEDDDPEATRDRLAEVGITIRNLPGTSYVRASVGAWNDETDLERLLDAL
;
A
#
# COMPACT_ATOMS: atom_id res chain seq x y z
N MET A 1 11.77 -43.16 6.92
CA MET A 1 11.93 -42.74 5.52
C MET A 1 10.71 -41.87 5.13
N ALA A 2 10.81 -40.58 5.33
CA ALA A 2 9.77 -39.62 4.97
C ALA A 2 10.00 -39.20 3.51
N ARG A 3 8.99 -39.43 2.68
CA ARG A 3 8.98 -38.99 1.28
C ARG A 3 8.90 -37.45 1.24
N VAL A 4 10.01 -36.82 0.88
CA VAL A 4 10.05 -35.43 0.45
C VAL A 4 9.18 -35.33 -0.83
N ARG A 5 8.01 -34.69 -0.74
CA ARG A 5 7.24 -34.28 -1.92
C ARG A 5 8.09 -33.26 -2.67
N ARG A 6 8.50 -33.61 -3.90
CA ARG A 6 9.01 -32.62 -4.86
C ARG A 6 7.95 -31.56 -5.04
N VAL A 7 8.29 -30.34 -4.68
CA VAL A 7 7.53 -29.15 -5.09
C VAL A 7 7.70 -29.05 -6.61
N ASP A 8 6.60 -29.23 -7.32
CA ASP A 8 6.58 -29.05 -8.77
C ASP A 8 7.05 -27.64 -9.12
N SER A 9 7.91 -27.57 -10.13
CA SER A 9 8.54 -26.39 -10.68
C SER A 9 7.60 -25.17 -10.69
N LEU A 10 7.92 -24.16 -9.88
CA LEU A 10 7.38 -22.81 -10.02
C LEU A 10 7.52 -22.43 -11.50
N ARG A 11 6.39 -22.17 -12.18
CA ARG A 11 6.43 -21.63 -13.53
C ARG A 11 7.13 -20.29 -13.44
N ALA A 12 8.27 -20.17 -14.11
CA ALA A 12 8.94 -18.89 -14.26
C ALA A 12 7.89 -17.88 -14.82
N VAL A 13 7.75 -16.74 -14.15
CA VAL A 13 6.87 -15.67 -14.64
C VAL A 13 7.32 -15.34 -16.05
N ASP A 14 6.42 -15.42 -17.03
CA ASP A 14 6.66 -14.85 -18.34
C ASP A 14 6.66 -13.32 -18.18
N ALA A 15 7.83 -12.77 -17.91
CA ALA A 15 8.00 -11.34 -17.64
C ALA A 15 7.59 -10.47 -18.84
N SER A 16 7.68 -11.01 -20.07
CA SER A 16 7.26 -10.30 -21.27
C SER A 16 5.74 -10.22 -21.35
N ALA A 17 5.04 -11.28 -20.97
CA ALA A 17 3.59 -11.29 -20.89
C ALA A 17 3.06 -10.36 -19.80
N LEU A 18 3.72 -10.32 -18.62
CA LEU A 18 3.35 -9.34 -17.58
C LEU A 18 3.55 -7.90 -18.07
N ARG A 19 4.71 -7.60 -18.68
CA ARG A 19 5.01 -6.27 -19.22
C ARG A 19 4.00 -5.82 -20.29
N ALA A 20 3.54 -6.73 -21.14
CA ALA A 20 2.56 -6.46 -22.19
C ALA A 20 1.18 -6.05 -21.67
N GLU A 21 0.87 -6.30 -20.39
CA GLU A 21 -0.36 -5.80 -19.77
C GLU A 21 -0.37 -4.27 -19.55
N PHE A 22 0.77 -3.59 -19.70
CA PHE A 22 0.93 -2.17 -19.36
C PHE A 22 1.40 -1.34 -20.56
N SER A 23 0.49 -0.64 -21.25
CA SER A 23 0.81 0.20 -22.43
C SER A 23 1.89 1.24 -22.17
N VAL A 24 1.96 1.80 -20.97
CA VAL A 24 2.96 2.84 -20.63
C VAL A 24 4.40 2.35 -20.78
N LEU A 25 4.61 1.03 -20.72
CA LEU A 25 5.94 0.42 -20.82
C LEU A 25 6.40 0.20 -22.28
N GLU A 26 5.53 0.44 -23.28
CA GLU A 26 5.92 0.39 -24.69
C GLU A 26 6.92 1.51 -25.02
N ASP A 27 6.69 2.72 -24.50
CA ASP A 27 7.48 3.89 -24.83
C ASP A 27 8.31 4.43 -23.65
N ARG A 28 7.97 4.07 -22.40
CA ARG A 28 8.57 4.66 -21.19
C ARG A 28 9.22 3.62 -20.29
N ALA A 29 10.34 4.01 -19.69
CA ALA A 29 10.85 3.36 -18.47
C ALA A 29 10.06 3.92 -17.27
N TYR A 30 8.94 3.25 -16.91
CA TYR A 30 8.08 3.69 -15.82
C TYR A 30 8.53 3.08 -14.48
N LEU A 31 9.34 3.83 -13.74
CA LEU A 31 9.96 3.44 -12.47
C LEU A 31 9.37 4.25 -11.29
N ASN A 32 8.02 4.38 -11.23
CA ASN A 32 7.35 5.25 -10.27
C ASN A 32 6.13 4.62 -9.56
N ALA A 33 6.11 3.29 -9.43
CA ALA A 33 5.01 2.57 -8.75
C ALA A 33 4.81 3.00 -7.29
N GLY A 34 5.87 3.42 -6.60
CA GLY A 34 5.80 3.97 -5.25
C GLY A 34 4.99 5.28 -5.13
N THR A 35 4.69 5.96 -6.25
CA THR A 35 3.73 7.07 -6.32
C THR A 35 2.36 6.56 -6.80
N CYS A 36 2.31 6.03 -8.02
CA CYS A 36 1.16 5.30 -8.58
C CYS A 36 1.70 4.19 -9.48
N GLY A 37 1.15 2.99 -9.38
CA GLY A 37 1.43 1.90 -10.30
C GLY A 37 0.87 2.17 -11.70
N PRO A 38 1.43 1.57 -12.74
CA PRO A 38 0.84 1.63 -14.07
C PRO A 38 -0.49 0.85 -14.08
N LEU A 39 -1.48 1.33 -14.82
CA LEU A 39 -2.75 0.63 -14.95
C LEU A 39 -2.65 -0.48 -16.02
N PRO A 40 -2.97 -1.74 -15.70
CA PRO A 40 -3.02 -2.79 -16.71
C PRO A 40 -4.25 -2.63 -17.61
N HIS A 41 -4.18 -3.13 -18.83
CA HIS A 41 -5.28 -3.12 -19.80
C HIS A 41 -6.59 -3.66 -19.22
N ALA A 42 -6.51 -4.74 -18.44
CA ALA A 42 -7.69 -5.34 -17.82
C ALA A 42 -8.38 -4.39 -16.84
N SER A 43 -7.62 -3.62 -16.05
CA SER A 43 -8.17 -2.62 -15.12
C SER A 43 -8.89 -1.50 -15.86
N VAL A 44 -8.30 -0.99 -16.94
CA VAL A 44 -8.93 0.07 -17.77
C VAL A 44 -10.24 -0.44 -18.37
N ARG A 45 -10.24 -1.63 -18.96
CA ARG A 45 -11.45 -2.24 -19.55
C ARG A 45 -12.55 -2.41 -18.50
N ALA A 46 -12.25 -3.02 -17.35
CA ALA A 46 -13.25 -3.26 -16.30
C ALA A 46 -13.84 -1.97 -15.75
N THR A 47 -13.04 -0.90 -15.64
CA THR A 47 -13.50 0.43 -15.24
C THR A 47 -14.50 1.00 -16.27
N LEU A 48 -14.15 0.95 -17.56
CA LEU A 48 -15.00 1.45 -18.65
C LEU A 48 -16.28 0.65 -18.79
N ASP A 49 -16.21 -0.68 -18.69
CA ASP A 49 -17.35 -1.59 -18.79
C ASP A 49 -18.36 -1.31 -17.66
N MET A 50 -17.86 -1.03 -16.44
CA MET A 50 -18.74 -0.70 -15.31
C MET A 50 -19.43 0.65 -15.47
N LEU A 51 -18.73 1.66 -16.03
CA LEU A 51 -19.31 2.96 -16.39
C LEU A 51 -20.38 2.82 -17.49
N ASP A 52 -20.07 2.09 -18.57
CA ASP A 52 -21.00 1.84 -19.69
C ASP A 52 -22.23 1.09 -19.21
N ARG A 53 -22.06 0.06 -18.39
CA ARG A 53 -23.19 -0.68 -17.77
C ARG A 53 -24.10 0.23 -16.96
N GLY A 54 -23.54 1.13 -16.14
CA GLY A 54 -24.31 2.11 -15.37
C GLY A 54 -25.05 3.11 -16.25
N ALA A 55 -24.46 3.49 -17.39
CA ALA A 55 -25.06 4.44 -18.33
C ALA A 55 -26.14 3.79 -19.20
N SER A 56 -25.91 2.58 -19.70
CA SER A 56 -26.80 1.91 -20.67
C SER A 56 -27.95 1.14 -20.01
N LEU A 57 -27.72 0.47 -18.86
CA LEU A 57 -28.70 -0.35 -18.16
C LEU A 57 -29.30 0.35 -16.93
N GLY A 58 -28.72 1.48 -16.52
CA GLY A 58 -29.08 2.18 -15.31
C GLY A 58 -28.49 1.54 -14.04
N ARG A 59 -28.69 2.22 -12.89
CA ARG A 59 -28.13 1.82 -11.59
C ARG A 59 -29.21 1.20 -10.71
N ALA A 60 -29.91 0.18 -11.22
CA ALA A 60 -30.98 -0.53 -10.52
C ALA A 60 -30.41 -1.74 -9.73
N LYS A 61 -31.28 -2.65 -9.31
CA LYS A 61 -30.97 -3.79 -8.45
C LYS A 61 -29.75 -4.59 -8.93
N GLU A 62 -29.72 -5.00 -10.19
CA GLU A 62 -28.63 -5.80 -10.77
C GLU A 62 -27.27 -5.09 -10.71
N TYR A 63 -27.26 -3.75 -10.91
CA TYR A 63 -26.05 -2.95 -10.78
C TYR A 63 -25.52 -2.95 -9.34
N VAL A 64 -26.42 -2.83 -8.35
CA VAL A 64 -26.06 -2.84 -6.94
C VAL A 64 -25.55 -4.22 -6.51
N GLU A 65 -26.21 -5.29 -6.97
CA GLU A 65 -25.76 -6.68 -6.70
C GLU A 65 -24.36 -6.92 -7.25
N THR A 66 -24.08 -6.49 -8.50
CA THR A 66 -22.74 -6.55 -9.09
C THR A 66 -21.70 -5.76 -8.26
N LEU A 67 -22.06 -4.57 -7.76
CA LEU A 67 -21.18 -3.80 -6.90
C LEU A 67 -20.85 -4.55 -5.61
N LEU A 68 -21.83 -5.15 -4.95
CA LEU A 68 -21.59 -5.89 -3.71
C LEU A 68 -20.68 -7.11 -3.95
N GLU A 69 -20.91 -7.86 -5.01
CA GLU A 69 -20.04 -8.98 -5.41
C GLU A 69 -18.58 -8.52 -5.69
N LEU A 70 -18.42 -7.39 -6.38
CA LEU A 70 -17.12 -6.82 -6.67
C LEU A 70 -16.41 -6.35 -5.39
N ARG A 71 -17.13 -5.76 -4.42
CA ARG A 71 -16.56 -5.36 -3.13
C ARG A 71 -16.10 -6.58 -2.33
N ASP A 72 -16.85 -7.67 -2.32
CA ASP A 72 -16.45 -8.90 -1.65
C ASP A 72 -15.21 -9.52 -2.31
N ARG A 73 -15.15 -9.53 -3.64
CA ARG A 73 -13.96 -9.95 -4.40
C ARG A 73 -12.75 -9.07 -4.08
N GLN A 74 -12.90 -7.75 -4.06
CA GLN A 74 -11.81 -6.83 -3.73
C GLN A 74 -11.28 -7.07 -2.31
N ARG A 75 -12.19 -7.27 -1.35
CA ARG A 75 -11.83 -7.58 0.04
C ARG A 75 -11.05 -8.89 0.14
N ALA A 76 -11.54 -9.95 -0.51
CA ALA A 76 -10.85 -11.23 -0.58
C ALA A 76 -9.47 -11.13 -1.25
N ALA A 77 -9.36 -10.35 -2.33
CA ALA A 77 -8.11 -10.08 -3.02
C ALA A 77 -7.09 -9.39 -2.10
N TYR A 78 -7.51 -8.37 -1.37
CA TYR A 78 -6.65 -7.66 -0.42
C TYR A 78 -6.26 -8.55 0.77
N ALA A 79 -7.19 -9.33 1.30
CA ALA A 79 -6.91 -10.29 2.35
C ALA A 79 -5.86 -11.33 1.90
N GLY A 80 -5.97 -11.84 0.67
CA GLY A 80 -4.98 -12.76 0.10
C GLY A 80 -3.58 -12.18 0.02
N VAL A 81 -3.44 -10.91 -0.39
CA VAL A 81 -2.14 -10.22 -0.46
C VAL A 81 -1.56 -9.94 0.93
N LEU A 82 -2.41 -9.75 1.93
CA LEU A 82 -2.01 -9.50 3.31
C LEU A 82 -1.73 -10.80 4.11
N GLY A 83 -2.10 -11.97 3.60
CA GLY A 83 -2.09 -13.22 4.37
C GLY A 83 -3.12 -13.21 5.51
N ALA A 84 -4.30 -12.61 5.30
CA ALA A 84 -5.32 -12.37 6.32
C ALA A 84 -6.67 -12.98 5.94
N ASP A 85 -7.59 -13.02 6.90
CA ASP A 85 -9.00 -13.32 6.64
C ASP A 85 -9.71 -12.07 6.07
N ALA A 86 -10.64 -12.28 5.14
CA ALA A 86 -11.41 -11.19 4.54
C ALA A 86 -12.25 -10.41 5.60
N ALA A 87 -12.67 -11.08 6.67
CA ALA A 87 -13.38 -10.46 7.77
C ALA A 87 -12.55 -9.40 8.52
N ASP A 88 -11.22 -9.45 8.42
CA ASP A 88 -10.31 -8.52 9.10
C ASP A 88 -9.93 -7.31 8.23
N VAL A 89 -10.44 -7.24 6.99
CA VAL A 89 -10.08 -6.21 6.02
C VAL A 89 -11.27 -5.29 5.73
N ALA A 90 -11.10 -4.00 5.97
CA ALA A 90 -11.99 -2.95 5.50
C ALA A 90 -11.54 -2.37 4.16
N LEU A 91 -12.49 -1.98 3.32
CA LEU A 91 -12.23 -1.26 2.06
C LEU A 91 -12.15 0.23 2.31
N THR A 92 -11.03 0.84 1.96
CA THR A 92 -10.78 2.28 2.10
C THR A 92 -10.47 2.90 0.73
N THR A 93 -10.33 4.22 0.68
CA THR A 93 -9.99 4.93 -0.56
C THR A 93 -8.49 5.05 -0.80
N CYS A 94 -7.68 4.93 0.24
CA CYS A 94 -6.21 4.96 0.19
C CYS A 94 -5.63 4.64 1.58
N THR A 95 -4.31 4.54 1.68
CA THR A 95 -3.59 4.38 2.96
C THR A 95 -3.97 5.46 3.97
N SER A 96 -3.97 6.74 3.57
CA SER A 96 -4.27 7.84 4.51
C SER A 96 -5.70 7.79 5.06
N ASP A 97 -6.67 7.28 4.29
CA ASP A 97 -8.04 7.06 4.79
C ASP A 97 -8.04 5.99 5.89
N GLY A 98 -7.31 4.89 5.71
CA GLY A 98 -7.12 3.88 6.75
C GLY A 98 -6.44 4.43 8.01
N VAL A 99 -5.36 5.19 7.84
CA VAL A 99 -4.65 5.88 8.93
C VAL A 99 -5.58 6.79 9.73
N VAL A 100 -6.36 7.64 9.04
CA VAL A 100 -7.33 8.55 9.68
C VAL A 100 -8.36 7.77 10.48
N ARG A 101 -8.88 6.65 9.95
CA ARG A 101 -9.86 5.80 10.65
C ARG A 101 -9.31 5.23 11.95
N VAL A 102 -8.06 4.75 11.93
CA VAL A 102 -7.41 4.25 13.15
C VAL A 102 -7.19 5.36 14.15
N LEU A 103 -6.52 6.45 13.76
CA LEU A 103 -6.18 7.55 14.70
C LEU A 103 -7.43 8.23 15.27
N ALA A 104 -8.49 8.37 14.50
CA ALA A 104 -9.73 8.96 14.99
C ALA A 104 -10.55 7.99 15.85
N GLY A 105 -10.46 6.67 15.60
CA GLY A 105 -11.15 5.63 16.35
C GLY A 105 -10.47 5.21 17.65
N MET A 106 -9.18 5.49 17.79
CA MET A 106 -8.43 5.23 19.04
C MET A 106 -8.87 6.20 20.15
N GLU A 107 -9.02 5.70 21.38
CA GLU A 107 -9.28 6.49 22.56
C GLU A 107 -7.95 7.06 23.10
N LEU A 108 -7.48 8.14 22.47
CA LEU A 108 -6.25 8.85 22.83
C LEU A 108 -6.59 10.29 23.26
N GLY A 109 -5.88 10.79 24.28
CA GLY A 109 -6.09 12.12 24.84
C GLY A 109 -4.87 12.74 25.49
N PRO A 110 -5.04 13.84 26.27
CA PRO A 110 -3.95 14.54 26.91
C PRO A 110 -3.16 13.62 27.85
N GLY A 111 -1.84 13.59 27.70
CA GLY A 111 -0.94 12.72 28.48
C GLY A 111 -0.62 11.38 27.85
N ASP A 112 -1.35 10.98 26.81
CA ASP A 112 -0.99 9.85 25.95
C ASP A 112 0.03 10.26 24.90
N GLU A 113 0.99 9.39 24.61
CA GLU A 113 2.03 9.62 23.60
C GLU A 113 1.81 8.71 22.40
N VAL A 114 1.95 9.28 21.19
CA VAL A 114 2.14 8.54 19.95
C VAL A 114 3.57 8.71 19.48
N LEU A 115 4.25 7.59 19.28
CA LEU A 115 5.62 7.52 18.79
C LEU A 115 5.64 7.31 17.28
N THR A 116 6.46 8.08 16.55
CA THR A 116 6.59 8.03 15.10
C THR A 116 8.02 8.38 14.65
N ALA A 117 8.31 8.30 13.33
CA ALA A 117 9.57 8.84 12.79
C ALA A 117 9.37 10.23 12.17
N PRO A 118 10.39 11.11 12.19
CA PRO A 118 10.26 12.49 11.71
C PRO A 118 10.12 12.57 10.18
N ASP A 119 10.58 11.56 9.46
CA ASP A 119 10.64 11.46 8.02
C ASP A 119 9.53 10.58 7.41
N GLU A 120 8.46 10.34 8.17
CA GLU A 120 7.29 9.62 7.69
C GLU A 120 6.56 10.39 6.57
N HIS A 121 5.82 9.64 5.74
CA HIS A 121 5.07 10.26 4.65
C HIS A 121 4.02 11.24 5.20
N PRO A 122 3.79 12.41 4.54
CA PRO A 122 2.77 13.37 4.95
C PRO A 122 1.36 12.80 5.15
N GLY A 123 1.03 11.70 4.45
CA GLY A 123 -0.22 10.94 4.64
C GLY A 123 -0.36 10.27 5.99
N LEU A 124 0.71 10.11 6.75
CA LEU A 124 0.73 9.68 8.15
C LEU A 124 0.92 10.88 9.09
N LEU A 125 1.87 11.78 8.80
CA LEU A 125 2.19 12.92 9.66
C LEU A 125 1.02 13.91 9.77
N GLY A 126 0.29 14.18 8.69
CA GLY A 126 -0.87 15.08 8.70
C GLY A 126 -1.98 14.63 9.66
N PRO A 127 -2.45 13.38 9.59
CA PRO A 127 -3.38 12.82 10.58
C PRO A 127 -2.85 12.85 12.01
N LEU A 128 -1.57 12.56 12.23
CA LEU A 128 -0.93 12.65 13.58
C LEU A 128 -0.95 14.07 14.12
N THR A 129 -0.58 15.08 13.32
CA THR A 129 -0.65 16.49 13.75
C THR A 129 -2.09 16.91 14.07
N THR A 130 -3.07 16.43 13.28
CA THR A 130 -4.48 16.67 13.56
C THR A 130 -4.90 16.04 14.89
N LEU A 131 -4.45 14.83 15.19
CA LEU A 131 -4.71 14.15 16.47
C LEU A 131 -4.16 14.97 17.65
N ARG A 132 -2.89 15.43 17.56
CA ARG A 132 -2.26 16.31 18.54
C ARG A 132 -3.10 17.57 18.76
N ASP A 133 -3.41 18.28 17.68
CA ASP A 133 -4.04 19.61 17.77
C ASP A 133 -5.50 19.55 18.27
N ARG A 134 -6.20 18.43 18.01
CA ARG A 134 -7.61 18.28 18.39
C ARG A 134 -7.81 17.57 19.71
N ARG A 135 -6.91 16.66 20.10
CA ARG A 135 -7.07 15.82 21.30
C ARG A 135 -5.98 16.03 22.36
N GLY A 136 -4.97 16.86 22.10
CA GLY A 136 -3.91 17.13 23.05
C GLY A 136 -2.97 15.95 23.30
N VAL A 137 -2.86 15.03 22.32
CA VAL A 137 -1.93 13.89 22.38
C VAL A 137 -0.51 14.38 22.17
N ASP A 138 0.45 13.84 22.92
CA ASP A 138 1.86 14.11 22.73
C ASP A 138 2.40 13.32 21.52
N LEU A 139 3.03 14.01 20.55
CA LEU A 139 3.75 13.36 19.46
C LEU A 139 5.24 13.38 19.74
N ARG A 140 5.86 12.22 19.78
CA ARG A 140 7.31 12.09 19.87
C ARG A 140 7.87 11.41 18.63
N ALA A 141 8.80 12.10 17.96
CA ALA A 141 9.49 11.59 16.80
C ALA A 141 10.93 11.17 17.16
N VAL A 142 11.33 9.97 16.74
CA VAL A 142 12.68 9.42 16.88
C VAL A 142 13.10 8.79 15.56
N PRO A 143 14.41 8.57 15.32
CA PRO A 143 14.86 7.87 14.13
C PRO A 143 14.10 6.54 13.93
N PHE A 144 13.77 6.22 12.69
CA PHE A 144 12.95 5.05 12.34
C PHE A 144 13.47 3.74 12.97
N ALA A 145 14.79 3.55 13.00
CA ALA A 145 15.42 2.36 13.56
C ALA A 145 15.27 2.27 15.09
N ASP A 146 15.12 3.41 15.78
CA ASP A 146 15.10 3.50 17.24
C ASP A 146 13.69 3.36 17.83
N LEU A 147 12.64 3.27 16.99
CA LEU A 147 11.25 3.21 17.42
C LEU A 147 10.98 2.15 18.51
N PRO A 148 11.46 0.89 18.41
CA PRO A 148 11.19 -0.11 19.43
C PRO A 148 11.76 0.23 20.80
N ASP A 149 12.98 0.79 20.84
CA ASP A 149 13.70 1.10 22.06
C ASP A 149 13.23 2.42 22.71
N ALA A 150 12.50 3.23 21.95
CA ALA A 150 11.99 4.50 22.39
C ALA A 150 10.63 4.41 23.13
N VAL A 151 9.97 3.26 23.15
CA VAL A 151 8.69 3.07 23.81
C VAL A 151 8.81 3.33 25.31
N GLY A 152 7.92 4.15 25.86
CA GLY A 152 7.89 4.52 27.27
C GLY A 152 6.51 4.34 27.91
N PRO A 153 6.38 4.61 29.23
CA PRO A 153 5.13 4.38 29.97
C PRO A 153 3.91 5.16 29.45
N LYS A 154 4.14 6.29 28.76
CA LYS A 154 3.11 7.12 28.17
C LYS A 154 2.77 6.72 26.73
N THR A 155 3.60 5.92 26.08
CA THR A 155 3.40 5.53 24.69
C THR A 155 2.19 4.60 24.60
N LYS A 156 1.17 5.01 23.82
CA LYS A 156 -0.08 4.27 23.61
C LYS A 156 -0.21 3.73 22.19
N LEU A 157 0.59 4.24 21.27
CA LEU A 157 0.61 3.82 19.87
C LEU A 157 2.00 4.09 19.28
N VAL A 158 2.52 3.17 18.49
CA VAL A 158 3.57 3.44 17.50
C VAL A 158 2.91 3.52 16.12
N ALA A 159 3.17 4.59 15.39
CA ALA A 159 2.66 4.80 14.04
C ALA A 159 3.83 5.07 13.08
N CYS A 160 4.10 4.16 12.15
CA CYS A 160 5.21 4.28 11.21
C CYS A 160 4.97 3.51 9.92
N SER A 161 5.85 3.71 8.94
CA SER A 161 5.84 2.97 7.68
C SER A 161 6.24 1.50 7.87
N HIS A 162 5.59 0.59 7.12
CA HIS A 162 6.09 -0.78 6.92
C HIS A 162 7.42 -0.77 6.13
N VAL A 163 7.45 0.00 5.05
CA VAL A 163 8.65 0.28 4.25
C VAL A 163 8.78 1.79 4.12
N SER A 164 9.91 2.35 4.54
CA SER A 164 10.19 3.79 4.44
C SER A 164 10.03 4.27 3.00
N TRP A 165 9.22 5.29 2.81
CA TRP A 165 8.97 5.87 1.50
C TRP A 165 10.18 6.64 0.93
N ILE A 166 11.11 7.01 1.79
CA ILE A 166 12.35 7.71 1.41
C ILE A 166 13.42 6.70 1.05
N THR A 167 13.79 5.82 1.97
CA THR A 167 14.97 4.96 1.81
C THR A 167 14.67 3.57 1.27
N GLY A 168 13.44 3.09 1.46
CA GLY A 168 13.10 1.67 1.21
C GLY A 168 13.53 0.74 2.34
N SER A 169 13.95 1.28 3.51
CA SER A 169 14.22 0.46 4.70
C SER A 169 12.95 -0.17 5.22
N VAL A 170 13.04 -1.42 5.66
CA VAL A 170 11.92 -2.14 6.27
C VAL A 170 11.81 -1.77 7.75
N ARG A 171 10.59 -1.77 8.29
CA ARG A 171 10.32 -1.51 9.70
C ARG A 171 11.26 -2.30 10.63
N PRO A 172 11.65 -1.75 11.79
CA PRO A 172 12.45 -2.47 12.77
C PRO A 172 11.73 -3.74 13.26
N ALA A 173 12.44 -4.87 13.31
CA ALA A 173 11.88 -6.15 13.74
C ALA A 173 11.34 -6.11 15.18
N GLY A 174 11.96 -5.32 16.06
CA GLY A 174 11.56 -5.15 17.46
C GLY A 174 10.13 -4.63 17.66
N LEU A 175 9.53 -3.99 16.65
CA LEU A 175 8.12 -3.56 16.71
C LEU A 175 7.15 -4.73 16.91
N ALA A 176 7.49 -5.93 16.41
CA ALA A 176 6.65 -7.12 16.57
C ALA A 176 6.57 -7.65 18.01
N SER A 177 7.44 -7.19 18.89
CA SER A 177 7.52 -7.64 20.30
C SER A 177 6.97 -6.61 21.27
N LEU A 178 6.34 -5.54 20.80
CA LEU A 178 5.77 -4.51 21.64
C LEU A 178 4.41 -4.95 22.23
N ASP A 179 4.20 -4.64 23.51
CA ASP A 179 2.91 -4.87 24.19
C ASP A 179 1.86 -3.77 23.91
N ILE A 180 2.19 -2.80 23.06
CA ILE A 180 1.30 -1.69 22.66
C ILE A 180 0.93 -1.81 21.18
N PRO A 181 -0.22 -1.26 20.75
CA PRO A 181 -0.61 -1.32 19.35
C PRO A 181 0.37 -0.59 18.44
N VAL A 182 0.59 -1.17 17.25
CA VAL A 182 1.36 -0.58 16.16
C VAL A 182 0.44 -0.36 14.97
N LEU A 183 0.44 0.86 14.42
CA LEU A 183 -0.17 1.19 13.14
C LEU A 183 0.93 1.25 12.08
N LEU A 184 0.84 0.39 11.07
CA LEU A 184 1.74 0.42 9.92
C LEU A 184 1.10 1.12 8.72
N ASP A 185 1.77 2.15 8.21
CA ASP A 185 1.55 2.67 6.86
C ASP A 185 2.17 1.69 5.87
N GLY A 186 1.32 0.91 5.22
CA GLY A 186 1.69 -0.13 4.28
C GLY A 186 1.76 0.31 2.82
N ALA A 187 1.72 1.63 2.55
CA ALA A 187 1.68 2.17 1.19
C ALA A 187 2.84 1.72 0.28
N GLN A 188 3.99 1.41 0.86
CA GLN A 188 5.17 0.89 0.14
C GLN A 188 5.45 -0.59 0.45
N GLY A 189 4.56 -1.24 1.24
CA GLY A 189 4.69 -2.65 1.60
C GLY A 189 3.74 -3.55 0.79
N VAL A 190 2.43 -3.27 0.83
CA VAL A 190 1.41 -4.11 0.18
C VAL A 190 1.59 -4.15 -1.33
N GLY A 191 1.71 -5.35 -1.89
CA GLY A 191 1.97 -5.56 -3.32
C GLY A 191 3.42 -5.32 -3.76
N ALA A 192 4.29 -4.77 -2.88
CA ALA A 192 5.70 -4.48 -3.15
C ALA A 192 6.65 -5.55 -2.61
N VAL A 193 6.35 -6.09 -1.44
CA VAL A 193 7.14 -7.13 -0.76
C VAL A 193 6.20 -8.20 -0.21
N GLY A 194 6.68 -9.44 -0.13
CA GLY A 194 5.91 -10.54 0.44
C GLY A 194 5.96 -10.50 1.97
N PHE A 195 4.80 -10.65 2.62
CA PHE A 195 4.66 -10.75 4.08
C PHE A 195 3.33 -11.38 4.46
N ASP A 196 3.21 -11.80 5.70
CA ASP A 196 1.98 -12.15 6.39
C ASP A 196 1.73 -11.06 7.44
N VAL A 197 0.57 -10.38 7.38
CA VAL A 197 0.30 -9.22 8.24
C VAL A 197 0.25 -9.61 9.72
N GLY A 198 -0.22 -10.81 10.03
CA GLY A 198 -0.24 -11.33 11.40
C GLY A 198 1.17 -11.50 11.99
N SER A 199 2.18 -11.75 11.14
CA SER A 199 3.59 -11.87 11.56
C SER A 199 4.28 -10.53 11.80
N LEU A 200 3.68 -9.42 11.35
CA LEU A 200 4.27 -8.09 11.52
C LEU A 200 4.15 -7.55 12.95
N GLY A 201 3.29 -8.14 13.79
CA GLY A 201 3.05 -7.67 15.15
C GLY A 201 2.38 -6.30 15.23
N CYS A 202 1.66 -5.91 14.18
CA CYS A 202 0.87 -4.68 14.18
C CYS A 202 -0.58 -4.95 14.55
N ALA A 203 -1.25 -3.95 15.14
CA ALA A 203 -2.68 -3.96 15.39
C ALA A 203 -3.49 -3.47 14.18
N PHE A 204 -2.86 -2.62 13.36
CA PHE A 204 -3.48 -1.98 12.20
C PHE A 204 -2.50 -1.89 11.03
N TYR A 205 -2.99 -2.19 9.81
CA TYR A 205 -2.21 -2.05 8.59
C TYR A 205 -3.05 -1.35 7.52
N ALA A 206 -2.65 -0.15 7.12
CA ALA A 206 -3.31 0.64 6.09
C ALA A 206 -2.55 0.57 4.77
N GLY A 207 -3.22 0.27 3.65
CA GLY A 207 -2.60 0.11 2.34
C GLY A 207 -3.33 0.83 1.22
N SER A 208 -2.68 0.93 0.06
CA SER A 208 -3.21 1.57 -1.16
C SER A 208 -3.24 0.61 -2.33
N GLY A 209 -4.38 0.56 -3.03
CA GLY A 209 -4.53 -0.25 -4.24
C GLY A 209 -3.88 0.39 -5.49
N GLN A 210 -3.76 1.71 -5.54
CA GLN A 210 -3.24 2.44 -6.72
C GLN A 210 -1.73 2.46 -6.86
N LYS A 211 -0.96 1.86 -5.94
CA LYS A 211 0.49 1.80 -6.03
C LYS A 211 0.93 0.45 -6.61
N TRP A 212 1.44 -0.43 -5.79
CA TRP A 212 2.01 -1.72 -6.19
C TRP A 212 0.97 -2.77 -6.63
N LEU A 213 -0.31 -2.54 -6.29
CA LEU A 213 -1.42 -3.37 -6.78
C LEU A 213 -1.97 -2.88 -8.12
N CYS A 214 -1.41 -1.81 -8.70
CA CYS A 214 -1.73 -1.28 -10.03
C CYS A 214 -3.22 -0.98 -10.27
N GLY A 215 -4.00 -0.74 -9.20
CA GLY A 215 -5.41 -0.39 -9.28
C GLY A 215 -5.64 1.11 -9.53
N PRO A 216 -6.89 1.51 -9.79
CA PRO A 216 -7.27 2.92 -9.89
C PRO A 216 -7.08 3.68 -8.57
N ILE A 217 -6.91 5.01 -8.68
CA ILE A 217 -6.96 5.90 -7.52
C ILE A 217 -8.34 5.80 -6.86
N GLY A 218 -8.38 5.86 -5.52
CA GLY A 218 -9.60 5.67 -4.74
C GLY A 218 -9.81 4.24 -4.25
N SER A 219 -8.79 3.39 -4.37
CA SER A 219 -8.78 2.02 -3.84
C SER A 219 -7.72 1.85 -2.74
N GLY A 220 -8.11 1.24 -1.64
CA GLY A 220 -7.24 0.98 -0.50
C GLY A 220 -7.86 -0.01 0.47
N MET A 221 -7.11 -0.34 1.52
CA MET A 221 -7.51 -1.28 2.56
C MET A 221 -7.04 -0.84 3.93
N LEU A 222 -7.76 -1.31 4.95
CA LEU A 222 -7.35 -1.27 6.34
C LEU A 222 -7.55 -2.68 6.92
N TRP A 223 -6.47 -3.35 7.28
CA TRP A 223 -6.54 -4.53 8.11
C TRP A 223 -6.55 -4.13 9.58
N VAL A 224 -7.44 -4.75 10.35
CA VAL A 224 -7.59 -4.55 11.79
C VAL A 224 -7.47 -5.89 12.46
N ALA A 225 -6.49 -6.06 13.34
CA ALA A 225 -6.31 -7.31 14.08
C ALA A 225 -7.61 -7.70 14.81
N PRO A 226 -7.98 -9.00 14.82
CA PRO A 226 -9.28 -9.45 15.35
C PRO A 226 -9.59 -8.94 16.76
N GLU A 227 -8.61 -8.90 17.65
CA GLU A 227 -8.74 -8.41 19.03
C GLU A 227 -8.95 -6.89 19.12
N TRP A 228 -8.71 -6.16 18.03
CA TRP A 228 -8.91 -4.71 17.95
C TRP A 228 -10.23 -4.32 17.32
N GLN A 229 -10.95 -5.23 16.63
CA GLN A 229 -12.19 -4.89 15.91
C GLN A 229 -13.32 -4.41 16.84
N SER A 230 -13.38 -4.88 18.08
CA SER A 230 -14.35 -4.39 19.07
C SER A 230 -13.84 -3.18 19.88
N ARG A 231 -12.54 -2.88 19.84
CA ARG A 231 -11.87 -1.84 20.64
C ARG A 231 -11.68 -0.54 19.85
N LEU A 232 -11.50 -0.64 18.55
CA LEU A 232 -11.39 0.53 17.66
C LEU A 232 -12.80 1.07 17.37
N ALA A 233 -13.08 2.32 17.72
CA ALA A 233 -14.36 2.94 17.41
C ALA A 233 -14.41 3.35 15.92
N PRO A 234 -15.49 3.06 15.18
CA PRO A 234 -15.69 3.61 13.83
C PRO A 234 -15.78 5.14 13.85
N VAL A 235 -15.14 5.80 12.89
CA VAL A 235 -15.04 7.27 12.79
C VAL A 235 -16.42 7.94 12.49
N GLY A 236 -17.40 7.17 12.16
CA GLY A 236 -18.75 7.58 11.83
C GLY A 236 -19.35 6.51 10.94
N ALA A 237 -20.36 5.82 11.48
CA ALA A 237 -21.05 4.78 10.73
C ALA A 237 -21.88 5.39 9.61
N THR A 238 -21.82 4.77 8.45
CA THR A 238 -22.67 5.05 7.29
C THR A 238 -23.47 3.79 6.94
N TYR A 239 -24.36 3.86 5.98
CA TYR A 239 -25.18 2.72 5.59
C TYR A 239 -24.39 1.46 5.18
N VAL A 240 -23.15 1.61 4.69
CA VAL A 240 -22.29 0.47 4.29
C VAL A 240 -21.65 -0.23 5.49
N ASN A 241 -21.71 0.37 6.67
CA ASN A 241 -21.12 -0.17 7.90
C ASN A 241 -22.15 -0.91 8.76
N LEU A 242 -23.45 -0.82 8.40
CA LEU A 242 -24.57 -1.43 9.11
C LEU A 242 -24.84 -2.83 8.58
N GLU A 243 -25.09 -3.77 9.49
CA GLU A 243 -25.47 -5.14 9.14
C GLU A 243 -26.80 -5.18 8.39
N ASN A 244 -27.79 -4.44 8.92
CA ASN A 244 -29.07 -4.23 8.26
C ASN A 244 -29.54 -2.78 8.42
N ALA A 245 -29.37 -1.98 7.37
CA ALA A 245 -29.77 -0.57 7.38
C ALA A 245 -31.32 -0.37 7.51
N ALA A 246 -32.11 -1.42 7.26
CA ALA A 246 -33.59 -1.33 7.40
C ALA A 246 -34.04 -1.24 8.87
N ASP A 247 -33.17 -1.60 9.82
CA ASP A 247 -33.49 -1.52 11.25
C ASP A 247 -33.44 -0.08 11.81
N GLY A 248 -33.11 0.91 10.98
CA GLY A 248 -33.11 2.34 11.31
C GLY A 248 -32.18 2.65 12.49
N LEU A 249 -32.74 3.25 13.56
CA LEU A 249 -31.94 3.59 14.76
C LEU A 249 -31.52 2.36 15.59
N ALA A 250 -32.06 1.19 15.35
CA ALA A 250 -31.68 -0.07 16.00
C ALA A 250 -30.65 -0.86 15.18
N ALA A 251 -30.25 -0.35 14.00
CA ALA A 251 -29.28 -1.02 13.15
C ALA A 251 -27.92 -1.15 13.86
N GLU A 252 -27.38 -2.35 13.86
CA GLU A 252 -26.07 -2.65 14.42
C GLU A 252 -24.97 -2.55 13.34
N LEU A 253 -23.74 -2.30 13.78
CA LEU A 253 -22.56 -2.34 12.91
C LEU A 253 -22.22 -3.78 12.54
N HIS A 254 -21.67 -3.99 11.36
CA HIS A 254 -21.06 -5.28 11.03
C HIS A 254 -20.16 -5.75 12.17
N PRO A 255 -20.17 -7.06 12.51
CA PRO A 255 -19.35 -7.61 13.58
C PRO A 255 -17.85 -7.66 13.25
N ASP A 256 -17.50 -7.51 11.98
CA ASP A 256 -16.16 -7.60 11.42
C ASP A 256 -15.64 -6.25 10.90
N ALA A 257 -14.49 -6.24 10.18
CA ALA A 257 -13.83 -5.03 9.71
C ALA A 257 -14.68 -4.20 8.72
N ARG A 258 -15.80 -4.74 8.16
CA ARG A 258 -16.74 -3.96 7.33
C ARG A 258 -17.30 -2.74 8.05
N ARG A 259 -17.30 -2.74 9.39
CA ARG A 259 -17.66 -1.56 10.20
C ARG A 259 -16.77 -0.34 9.97
N TYR A 260 -15.61 -0.52 9.34
CA TYR A 260 -14.64 0.52 8.99
C TYR A 260 -14.60 0.84 7.49
N ASP A 261 -15.48 0.26 6.68
CA ASP A 261 -15.53 0.51 5.24
C ASP A 261 -15.77 1.98 4.92
N SER A 262 -15.10 2.48 3.89
CA SER A 262 -15.37 3.79 3.31
C SER A 262 -16.61 3.72 2.41
N PRO A 263 -17.57 4.65 2.56
CA PRO A 263 -18.80 4.63 1.77
C PRO A 263 -18.58 5.06 0.31
N GLY A 264 -17.52 5.79 0.03
CA GLY A 264 -17.30 6.49 -1.23
C GLY A 264 -16.44 5.74 -2.26
N VAL A 265 -16.22 4.43 -2.12
CA VAL A 265 -15.50 3.67 -3.14
C VAL A 265 -16.41 3.40 -4.33
N GLY A 266 -16.16 4.04 -5.46
CA GLY A 266 -16.97 3.93 -6.68
C GLY A 266 -16.93 2.54 -7.31
N PRO A 267 -18.06 2.07 -7.90
CA PRO A 267 -18.13 0.74 -8.50
C PRO A 267 -17.10 0.52 -9.62
N GLU A 268 -16.83 1.53 -10.43
CA GLU A 268 -15.82 1.52 -11.50
C GLU A 268 -14.39 1.40 -10.93
N THR A 269 -14.12 2.03 -9.80
CA THR A 269 -12.85 1.89 -9.09
C THR A 269 -12.69 0.46 -8.54
N VAL A 270 -13.75 -0.10 -7.97
CA VAL A 270 -13.75 -1.49 -7.45
C VAL A 270 -13.51 -2.47 -8.58
N ALA A 271 -14.23 -2.34 -9.71
CA ALA A 271 -14.07 -3.20 -10.88
C ALA A 271 -12.63 -3.16 -11.42
N GLY A 272 -12.07 -1.95 -11.58
CA GLY A 272 -10.70 -1.77 -12.03
C GLY A 272 -9.66 -2.33 -11.05
N ALA A 273 -9.87 -2.17 -9.74
CA ALA A 273 -8.95 -2.68 -8.71
C ALA A 273 -8.95 -4.22 -8.66
N VAL A 274 -10.12 -4.85 -8.78
CA VAL A 274 -10.23 -6.32 -8.85
C VAL A 274 -9.50 -6.84 -10.10
N ALA A 275 -9.74 -6.22 -11.26
CA ALA A 275 -9.10 -6.65 -12.50
C ALA A 275 -7.57 -6.44 -12.48
N ALA A 276 -7.07 -5.38 -11.88
CA ALA A 276 -5.63 -5.17 -11.70
C ALA A 276 -5.00 -6.24 -10.80
N HIS A 277 -5.66 -6.57 -9.68
CA HIS A 277 -5.23 -7.65 -8.81
C HIS A 277 -5.19 -8.98 -9.54
N ASP A 278 -6.25 -9.33 -10.31
CA ASP A 278 -6.34 -10.59 -11.04
C ASP A 278 -5.18 -10.75 -12.05
N VAL A 279 -4.75 -9.67 -12.72
CA VAL A 279 -3.56 -9.65 -13.58
C VAL A 279 -2.32 -10.05 -12.80
N LEU A 280 -2.03 -9.38 -11.68
CA LEU A 280 -0.82 -9.68 -10.88
C LEU A 280 -0.87 -11.08 -10.25
N ALA A 281 -2.03 -11.47 -9.73
CA ALA A 281 -2.24 -12.79 -9.12
C ALA A 281 -2.04 -13.94 -10.11
N ALA A 282 -2.38 -13.74 -11.39
CA ALA A 282 -2.16 -14.74 -12.45
C ALA A 282 -0.68 -15.08 -12.67
N PHE A 283 0.23 -14.17 -12.33
CA PHE A 283 1.68 -14.39 -12.37
C PHE A 283 2.24 -15.00 -11.09
N GLY A 284 1.44 -15.05 -10.02
CA GLY A 284 1.84 -15.53 -8.69
C GLY A 284 2.60 -14.46 -7.90
N TRP A 285 2.09 -14.13 -6.73
CA TRP A 285 2.61 -13.05 -5.89
C TRP A 285 4.07 -13.25 -5.48
N GLU A 286 4.49 -14.47 -5.15
CA GLU A 286 5.89 -14.77 -4.81
C GLU A 286 6.84 -14.38 -5.95
N SER A 287 6.51 -14.78 -7.18
CA SER A 287 7.30 -14.43 -8.37
C SER A 287 7.28 -12.93 -8.67
N VAL A 288 6.16 -12.24 -8.42
CA VAL A 288 6.06 -10.78 -8.54
C VAL A 288 7.02 -10.10 -7.55
N TYR A 289 7.02 -10.53 -6.28
CA TYR A 289 7.89 -9.96 -5.26
C TYR A 289 9.38 -10.23 -5.52
N GLU A 290 9.75 -11.48 -5.81
CA GLU A 290 11.13 -11.86 -6.09
C GLU A 290 11.70 -11.09 -7.29
N ARG A 291 10.92 -10.98 -8.37
CA ARG A 291 11.37 -10.26 -9.57
C ARG A 291 11.56 -8.77 -9.29
N ALA A 292 10.58 -8.11 -8.66
CA ALA A 292 10.64 -6.68 -8.39
C ALA A 292 11.81 -6.32 -7.46
N THR A 293 12.00 -7.09 -6.38
CA THR A 293 13.09 -6.85 -5.43
C THR A 293 14.46 -7.16 -6.03
N SER A 294 14.57 -8.21 -6.88
CA SER A 294 15.81 -8.53 -7.59
C SER A 294 16.21 -7.44 -8.57
N LEU A 295 15.25 -6.93 -9.38
CA LEU A 295 15.52 -5.81 -10.29
C LEU A 295 15.91 -4.54 -9.54
N ALA A 296 15.24 -4.25 -8.41
CA ALA A 296 15.61 -3.11 -7.57
C ALA A 296 17.01 -3.26 -6.95
N GLY A 297 17.38 -4.47 -6.52
CA GLY A 297 18.74 -4.78 -6.06
C GLY A 297 19.78 -4.58 -7.16
N LEU A 298 19.49 -5.05 -8.37
CA LEU A 298 20.37 -4.86 -9.53
C LEU A 298 20.55 -3.37 -9.87
N LEU A 299 19.48 -2.58 -9.86
CA LEU A 299 19.56 -1.13 -10.07
C LEU A 299 20.42 -0.46 -8.99
N ALA A 300 20.22 -0.79 -7.73
CA ALA A 300 20.99 -0.23 -6.62
C ALA A 300 22.49 -0.51 -6.78
N SER A 301 22.87 -1.75 -7.14
CA SER A 301 24.27 -2.12 -7.41
C SER A 301 24.85 -1.33 -8.57
N ARG A 302 24.14 -1.26 -9.71
CA ARG A 302 24.63 -0.54 -10.89
C ARG A 302 24.78 0.98 -10.64
N LEU A 303 23.90 1.59 -9.83
CA LEU A 303 24.04 2.99 -9.41
C LEU A 303 25.30 3.20 -8.55
N GLN A 304 25.58 2.29 -7.60
CA GLN A 304 26.79 2.33 -6.79
C GLN A 304 28.05 2.14 -7.63
N ASP A 305 28.04 1.21 -8.58
CA ASP A 305 29.15 0.98 -9.51
C ASP A 305 29.42 2.21 -10.40
N ALA A 306 28.36 2.98 -10.71
CA ALA A 306 28.46 4.28 -11.40
C ALA A 306 28.84 5.45 -10.46
N GLY A 307 29.17 5.19 -9.20
CA GLY A 307 29.63 6.19 -8.23
C GLY A 307 28.50 7.01 -7.58
N ARG A 308 27.23 6.59 -7.70
CA ARG A 308 26.11 7.25 -7.03
C ARG A 308 25.95 6.78 -5.59
N THR A 309 25.64 7.70 -4.68
CA THR A 309 25.28 7.36 -3.30
C THR A 309 23.86 6.85 -3.24
N VAL A 310 23.67 5.56 -2.98
CA VAL A 310 22.36 4.95 -2.78
C VAL A 310 22.01 4.99 -1.30
N ALA A 311 20.77 5.40 -0.97
CA ALA A 311 20.26 5.42 0.40
C ALA A 311 20.31 4.02 1.03
N PRO A 312 20.54 3.88 2.35
CA PRO A 312 20.39 2.62 3.06
C PRO A 312 18.98 2.06 2.83
N ARG A 313 18.88 0.86 2.26
CA ARG A 313 17.61 0.22 1.91
C ARG A 313 17.55 -1.22 2.42
N GLY A 314 16.33 -1.75 2.55
CA GLY A 314 16.11 -3.19 2.71
C GLY A 314 16.02 -3.92 1.36
N GLU A 315 15.67 -5.20 1.40
CA GLU A 315 15.31 -5.99 0.20
C GLU A 315 13.90 -5.59 -0.28
N THR A 316 13.77 -4.39 -0.81
CA THR A 316 12.51 -3.78 -1.24
C THR A 316 12.59 -3.29 -2.68
N THR A 317 11.50 -2.79 -3.18
CA THR A 317 11.32 -2.32 -4.55
C THR A 317 11.71 -0.86 -4.78
N LEU A 318 12.09 -0.14 -3.70
CA LEU A 318 12.50 1.27 -3.76
C LEU A 318 14.02 1.39 -3.84
N VAL A 319 14.49 2.27 -4.72
CA VAL A 319 15.90 2.65 -4.86
C VAL A 319 16.00 4.16 -4.90
N SER A 320 16.38 4.75 -3.76
CA SER A 320 16.66 6.19 -3.65
C SER A 320 18.16 6.43 -3.74
N PHE A 321 18.57 7.45 -4.50
CA PHE A 321 19.96 7.85 -4.65
C PHE A 321 20.09 9.36 -4.61
N GLU A 322 21.24 9.85 -4.13
CA GLU A 322 21.53 11.27 -4.01
C GLU A 322 21.72 11.92 -5.37
N ASP A 323 21.22 13.16 -5.48
CA ASP A 323 21.39 14.02 -6.64
C ASP A 323 21.49 15.48 -6.17
N ASP A 324 22.29 16.28 -6.86
CA ASP A 324 22.52 17.68 -6.51
C ASP A 324 21.28 18.54 -6.76
N ASP A 325 20.47 18.19 -7.78
CA ASP A 325 19.18 18.81 -8.09
C ASP A 325 18.13 17.74 -8.45
N PRO A 326 17.50 17.12 -7.44
CA PRO A 326 16.53 16.04 -7.66
C PRO A 326 15.34 16.44 -8.53
N GLU A 327 14.96 17.72 -8.50
CA GLU A 327 13.83 18.22 -9.26
C GLU A 327 14.19 18.39 -10.74
N ALA A 328 15.32 19.01 -11.04
CA ALA A 328 15.81 19.14 -12.42
C ALA A 328 16.13 17.76 -13.04
N THR A 329 16.68 16.83 -12.26
CA THR A 329 16.96 15.46 -12.73
C THR A 329 15.67 14.70 -13.06
N ARG A 330 14.62 14.77 -12.20
CA ARG A 330 13.30 14.21 -12.51
C ARG A 330 12.76 14.76 -13.84
N ASP A 331 12.81 16.08 -14.03
CA ASP A 331 12.23 16.75 -15.21
C ASP A 331 13.00 16.39 -16.49
N ARG A 332 14.32 16.43 -16.45
CA ARG A 332 15.20 16.02 -17.56
C ARG A 332 14.96 14.55 -17.97
N LEU A 333 14.82 13.65 -17.02
CA LEU A 333 14.54 12.24 -17.29
C LEU A 333 13.14 12.04 -17.89
N ALA A 334 12.16 12.83 -17.45
CA ALA A 334 10.80 12.76 -17.99
C ALA A 334 10.75 13.15 -19.49
N GLU A 335 11.60 14.11 -19.93
CA GLU A 335 11.72 14.53 -21.34
C GLU A 335 12.19 13.39 -22.25
N VAL A 336 13.01 12.47 -21.73
CA VAL A 336 13.52 11.29 -22.47
C VAL A 336 12.72 10.00 -22.19
N GLY A 337 11.51 10.15 -21.63
CA GLY A 337 10.58 9.04 -21.41
C GLY A 337 10.94 8.15 -20.22
N ILE A 338 11.64 8.67 -19.21
CA ILE A 338 11.94 7.95 -17.97
C ILE A 338 11.16 8.59 -16.83
N THR A 339 10.34 7.80 -16.14
CA THR A 339 9.47 8.30 -15.06
C THR A 339 9.99 7.81 -13.72
N ILE A 340 10.56 8.73 -12.94
CA ILE A 340 10.98 8.57 -11.54
C ILE A 340 10.42 9.70 -10.68
N ARG A 341 10.77 9.78 -9.41
CA ARG A 341 10.30 10.83 -8.50
C ARG A 341 11.46 11.48 -7.74
N ASN A 342 11.44 12.81 -7.62
CA ASN A 342 12.17 13.52 -6.57
C ASN A 342 11.43 13.39 -5.24
N LEU A 343 12.14 13.30 -4.12
CA LEU A 343 11.55 13.24 -2.79
C LEU A 343 11.63 14.61 -2.12
N PRO A 344 10.49 15.32 -1.92
CA PRO A 344 10.47 16.66 -1.37
C PRO A 344 11.16 16.74 -0.01
N GLY A 345 11.99 17.76 0.19
CA GLY A 345 12.72 18.00 1.45
C GLY A 345 13.95 17.11 1.65
N THR A 346 14.38 16.37 0.62
CA THR A 346 15.57 15.51 0.63
C THR A 346 16.45 15.78 -0.59
N SER A 347 17.69 15.26 -0.57
CA SER A 347 18.58 15.21 -1.74
C SER A 347 18.33 14.00 -2.65
N TYR A 348 17.23 13.26 -2.45
CA TYR A 348 17.03 11.99 -3.16
C TYR A 348 16.12 12.09 -4.37
N VAL A 349 16.54 11.39 -5.43
CA VAL A 349 15.68 10.89 -6.50
C VAL A 349 15.37 9.43 -6.22
N ARG A 350 14.15 8.97 -6.51
CA ARG A 350 13.73 7.60 -6.21
C ARG A 350 13.17 6.91 -7.45
N ALA A 351 13.77 5.79 -7.81
CA ALA A 351 13.18 4.78 -8.68
C ALA A 351 12.36 3.80 -7.86
N SER A 352 11.20 3.40 -8.38
CA SER A 352 10.27 2.43 -7.77
C SER A 352 10.03 1.31 -8.77
N VAL A 353 10.73 0.20 -8.60
CA VAL A 353 10.86 -0.89 -9.58
C VAL A 353 9.78 -1.94 -9.37
N GLY A 354 8.92 -2.17 -10.35
CA GLY A 354 7.91 -3.21 -10.33
C GLY A 354 8.32 -4.48 -11.07
N ALA A 355 7.59 -5.58 -10.88
CA ALA A 355 7.85 -6.84 -11.57
C ALA A 355 7.64 -6.76 -13.09
N TRP A 356 6.91 -5.78 -13.56
CA TRP A 356 6.67 -5.46 -14.98
C TRP A 356 7.82 -4.71 -15.66
N ASN A 357 8.78 -4.20 -14.88
CA ASN A 357 10.00 -3.61 -15.42
C ASN A 357 10.98 -4.70 -15.90
N ASP A 358 11.94 -4.29 -16.73
CA ASP A 358 13.03 -5.14 -17.19
C ASP A 358 14.38 -4.41 -17.11
N GLU A 359 15.46 -5.11 -17.47
CA GLU A 359 16.79 -4.54 -17.44
C GLU A 359 16.96 -3.36 -18.40
N THR A 360 16.21 -3.33 -19.51
CA THR A 360 16.26 -2.21 -20.46
C THR A 360 15.76 -0.91 -19.82
N ASP A 361 14.72 -0.97 -18.95
CA ASP A 361 14.27 0.20 -18.20
C ASP A 361 15.36 0.73 -17.27
N LEU A 362 16.13 -0.19 -16.63
CA LEU A 362 17.22 0.17 -15.74
C LEU A 362 18.39 0.77 -16.51
N GLU A 363 18.75 0.19 -17.65
CA GLU A 363 19.81 0.69 -18.54
C GLU A 363 19.48 2.09 -19.04
N ARG A 364 18.25 2.30 -19.53
CA ARG A 364 17.78 3.64 -19.95
C ARG A 364 17.93 4.69 -18.84
N LEU A 365 17.62 4.33 -17.59
CA LEU A 365 17.82 5.23 -16.45
C LEU A 365 19.29 5.53 -16.25
N LEU A 366 20.16 4.50 -16.21
CA LEU A 366 21.60 4.66 -15.96
C LEU A 366 22.30 5.47 -17.04
N ASP A 367 21.95 5.26 -18.31
CA ASP A 367 22.52 5.98 -19.46
C ASP A 367 22.12 7.46 -19.50
N ALA A 368 20.99 7.80 -18.87
CA ALA A 368 20.46 9.17 -18.83
C ALA A 368 20.85 9.96 -17.57
N LEU A 369 21.47 9.33 -16.57
CA LEU A 369 21.95 9.97 -15.33
C LEU A 369 23.33 10.58 -15.50
#